data_af00ec04f94cff5c6a71ab2124357ab8
#
_entry.id   af00ec04f94cff5c6a71ab2124357ab8
#
_cell.length_a   1.000
_cell.length_b   1.000
_cell.length_c   1.000
_cell.angle_alpha   90.00
_cell.angle_beta   90.00
_cell.angle_gamma   90.00
#
_symmetry.space_group_name_H-M   'P 1'
#
loop_
_entity.id
_entity.type
_entity.pdbx_description
1 polymer ?
#
loop_
_entity_poly.entity_id
_entity_poly.type
_entity_poly.pdbx_seq_one_letter_code
_entity_poly.pdbx_strand_id
1 'polypeptide(L)'
;TGEFAKENYHTFSEIAEYYVKEENEYIDDVMSLCKALVVSPFSEKSSLFSEEGDKRDMSRRATDMLTKAVNSYQGGAAKLLVHMCAIPSRRPMVYSFFIDNNIFLHECVRLIPLHYLNVAANFDEALYFPLMKSLLSGMGPEALCVQVNTIQWCFYYKNDIVCDYVDRIESDPLTHELLVQIYFYGIKGTPASKECEKRLEKILSLDNDEIIAKLIEAAMMAYEHAEYRDLSKKILEHYASDNREKVVNAYCMHCASLPTEAFNWYCSIAPVYAGKKYQQTHFELGYVKKCISTSPVLCYRFISSQRYFDTEDASLVDDEVVNVLLEIYKKLSLHEDTDAMNEVLDLFDEYIYRDNRVMKAAVSLLT
;
A
#
# COMPACT_ATOMS: atom_id res chain seq x y z
N THR A 1 6.24 -27.72 33.72
CA THR A 1 5.16 -26.85 33.25
C THR A 1 5.63 -25.89 32.13
N GLY A 2 6.54 -24.96 32.38
CA GLY A 2 7.05 -24.04 31.35
C GLY A 2 7.87 -24.72 30.25
N GLU A 3 8.69 -25.73 30.59
CA GLU A 3 9.42 -26.57 29.64
C GLU A 3 8.47 -27.37 28.74
N PHE A 4 7.44 -27.99 29.34
CA PHE A 4 6.43 -28.71 28.57
C PHE A 4 5.72 -27.81 27.55
N ALA A 5 5.35 -26.58 27.93
CA ALA A 5 4.71 -25.63 27.03
C ALA A 5 5.64 -25.19 25.86
N LYS A 6 6.97 -25.11 26.12
CA LYS A 6 7.95 -24.81 25.07
C LYS A 6 8.12 -25.94 24.05
N GLU A 7 8.12 -27.18 24.52
CA GLU A 7 8.31 -28.37 23.68
C GLU A 7 7.05 -28.75 22.92
N ASN A 8 5.88 -28.48 23.52
CA ASN A 8 4.55 -28.85 22.99
C ASN A 8 3.69 -27.61 22.71
N TYR A 9 4.29 -26.58 22.14
CA TYR A 9 3.66 -25.27 21.93
C TYR A 9 2.29 -25.34 21.24
N HIS A 10 2.15 -26.10 20.16
CA HIS A 10 0.89 -26.19 19.43
C HIS A 10 -0.24 -26.76 20.31
N THR A 11 0.03 -27.87 20.96
CA THR A 11 -0.93 -28.52 21.88
C THR A 11 -1.29 -27.60 23.07
N PHE A 12 -0.28 -26.89 23.61
CA PHE A 12 -0.52 -25.93 24.68
C PHE A 12 -1.40 -24.78 24.19
N SER A 13 -1.13 -24.23 22.99
CA SER A 13 -1.90 -23.12 22.42
C SER A 13 -3.37 -23.50 22.21
N GLU A 14 -3.65 -24.69 21.65
CA GLU A 14 -5.01 -25.18 21.44
C GLU A 14 -5.77 -25.36 22.75
N ILE A 15 -5.14 -25.99 23.75
CA ILE A 15 -5.72 -26.17 25.08
C ILE A 15 -6.00 -24.81 25.74
N ALA A 16 -5.01 -23.91 25.71
CA ALA A 16 -5.14 -22.60 26.32
C ALA A 16 -6.21 -21.72 25.65
N GLU A 17 -6.35 -21.78 24.31
CA GLU A 17 -7.44 -21.09 23.58
C GLU A 17 -8.82 -21.61 24.02
N TYR A 18 -8.97 -22.90 24.28
CA TYR A 18 -10.23 -23.47 24.81
C TYR A 18 -10.56 -22.86 26.17
N TYR A 19 -9.63 -22.84 27.12
CA TYR A 19 -9.87 -22.30 28.46
C TYR A 19 -10.16 -20.79 28.44
N VAL A 20 -9.56 -20.03 27.52
CA VAL A 20 -9.83 -18.61 27.39
C VAL A 20 -11.26 -18.37 26.86
N LYS A 21 -11.71 -19.15 25.88
CA LYS A 21 -13.07 -19.01 25.30
C LYS A 21 -14.18 -19.35 26.30
N GLU A 22 -13.95 -20.35 27.15
CA GLU A 22 -14.96 -20.83 28.09
C GLU A 22 -14.95 -20.09 29.45
N GLU A 23 -14.09 -19.07 29.62
CA GLU A 23 -13.90 -18.36 30.92
C GLU A 23 -13.75 -19.33 32.11
N ASN A 24 -12.94 -20.35 31.93
CA ASN A 24 -12.77 -21.46 32.89
C ASN A 24 -12.08 -20.99 34.18
N GLU A 25 -12.27 -21.76 35.27
CA GLU A 25 -11.62 -21.54 36.59
C GLU A 25 -10.07 -21.49 36.51
N TYR A 26 -9.45 -22.11 35.49
CA TYR A 26 -8.00 -22.13 35.27
C TYR A 26 -7.47 -20.95 34.46
N ILE A 27 -8.31 -19.98 34.09
CA ILE A 27 -7.89 -18.86 33.20
C ILE A 27 -6.76 -18.02 33.82
N ASP A 28 -6.75 -17.88 35.17
CA ASP A 28 -5.72 -17.12 35.85
C ASP A 28 -4.36 -17.86 35.87
N ASP A 29 -4.39 -19.18 35.95
CA ASP A 29 -3.20 -20.02 35.84
C ASP A 29 -2.63 -19.97 34.40
N VAL A 30 -3.51 -20.05 33.39
CA VAL A 30 -3.14 -19.90 31.99
C VAL A 30 -2.55 -18.51 31.73
N MET A 31 -3.17 -17.44 32.26
CA MET A 31 -2.66 -16.09 32.14
C MET A 31 -1.28 -15.93 32.79
N SER A 32 -1.09 -16.50 33.98
CA SER A 32 0.19 -16.45 34.68
C SER A 32 1.30 -17.19 33.90
N LEU A 33 0.98 -18.36 33.34
CA LEU A 33 1.90 -19.10 32.49
C LEU A 33 2.23 -18.34 31.21
N CYS A 34 1.23 -17.76 30.53
CA CYS A 34 1.45 -16.94 29.34
C CYS A 34 2.36 -15.74 29.64
N LYS A 35 2.14 -15.02 30.74
CA LYS A 35 3.00 -13.91 31.17
C LYS A 35 4.46 -14.36 31.36
N ALA A 36 4.69 -15.49 31.99
CA ALA A 36 6.03 -16.02 32.18
C ALA A 36 6.69 -16.43 30.86
N LEU A 37 5.93 -17.02 29.92
CA LEU A 37 6.45 -17.41 28.60
C LEU A 37 6.80 -16.20 27.74
N VAL A 38 5.97 -15.16 27.72
CA VAL A 38 6.16 -13.95 26.90
C VAL A 38 7.48 -13.24 27.21
N VAL A 39 7.87 -13.14 28.48
CA VAL A 39 9.12 -12.49 28.92
C VAL A 39 10.34 -13.42 28.92
N SER A 40 10.16 -14.70 28.59
CA SER A 40 11.29 -15.63 28.52
C SER A 40 12.19 -15.32 27.31
N PRO A 41 13.50 -15.73 27.34
CA PRO A 41 14.39 -15.48 26.23
C PRO A 41 13.82 -15.97 24.90
N PHE A 42 13.83 -15.12 23.87
CA PHE A 42 13.31 -15.47 22.54
C PHE A 42 14.18 -16.56 21.91
N SER A 43 13.55 -17.64 21.53
CA SER A 43 14.24 -18.78 20.93
C SER A 43 14.23 -18.64 19.41
N GLU A 44 15.36 -18.30 18.83
CA GLU A 44 15.57 -18.19 17.38
C GLU A 44 15.62 -19.57 16.67
N LYS A 45 14.79 -20.52 17.03
CA LYS A 45 14.81 -21.85 16.39
C LYS A 45 14.37 -21.85 14.92
N SER A 46 14.05 -20.73 14.32
CA SER A 46 13.73 -20.64 12.88
C SER A 46 14.85 -19.96 12.09
N SER A 47 15.92 -20.70 11.77
CA SER A 47 16.97 -20.33 10.80
C SER A 47 16.46 -20.23 9.34
N LEU A 48 15.18 -19.99 9.14
CA LEU A 48 14.61 -19.93 7.78
C LEU A 48 14.95 -18.64 7.01
N PHE A 49 15.57 -17.65 7.67
CA PHE A 49 15.90 -16.39 7.02
C PHE A 49 17.30 -15.93 7.48
N SER A 50 18.23 -15.85 6.52
CA SER A 50 19.61 -15.42 6.75
C SER A 50 19.67 -13.94 7.14
N GLU A 51 20.54 -13.62 8.09
CA GLU A 51 20.87 -12.27 8.58
C GLU A 51 21.67 -11.40 7.57
N GLU A 52 21.93 -11.89 6.36
CA GLU A 52 22.65 -11.10 5.35
C GLU A 52 21.78 -9.96 4.83
N GLY A 53 22.10 -8.77 5.26
CA GLY A 53 21.79 -7.42 4.76
C GLY A 53 20.57 -7.34 3.82
N ASP A 54 19.38 -7.54 4.37
CA ASP A 54 18.18 -7.76 3.58
C ASP A 54 17.71 -6.46 2.92
N LYS A 55 18.01 -6.32 1.63
CA LYS A 55 17.50 -5.24 0.76
C LYS A 55 16.00 -5.43 0.42
N ARG A 56 15.30 -6.36 1.07
CA ARG A 56 13.86 -6.58 0.85
C ARG A 56 13.09 -5.34 1.31
N ASP A 57 11.95 -5.13 0.66
CA ASP A 57 11.06 -4.06 1.06
C ASP A 57 10.61 -4.24 2.53
N MET A 58 10.27 -3.14 3.16
CA MET A 58 9.91 -3.09 4.58
C MET A 58 8.66 -3.94 4.90
N SER A 59 7.71 -4.05 3.96
CA SER A 59 6.50 -4.85 4.12
C SER A 59 6.83 -6.33 4.26
N ARG A 60 7.78 -6.83 3.46
CA ARG A 60 8.24 -8.22 3.53
C ARG A 60 8.99 -8.50 4.84
N ARG A 61 9.84 -7.57 5.27
CA ARG A 61 10.52 -7.67 6.58
C ARG A 61 9.51 -7.71 7.73
N ALA A 62 8.51 -6.84 7.71
CA ALA A 62 7.45 -6.80 8.71
C ALA A 62 6.64 -8.11 8.75
N THR A 63 6.31 -8.66 7.57
CA THR A 63 5.63 -9.97 7.45
C THR A 63 6.47 -11.11 8.01
N ASP A 64 7.77 -11.13 7.72
CA ASP A 64 8.68 -12.15 8.23
C ASP A 64 8.83 -12.07 9.76
N MET A 65 8.96 -10.87 10.32
CA MET A 65 9.01 -10.65 11.76
C MET A 65 7.71 -11.11 12.44
N LEU A 66 6.55 -10.75 11.88
CA LEU A 66 5.26 -11.19 12.42
C LEU A 66 5.10 -12.71 12.33
N THR A 67 5.54 -13.32 11.23
CA THR A 67 5.53 -14.78 11.04
C THR A 67 6.41 -15.48 12.05
N LYS A 68 7.63 -14.97 12.30
CA LYS A 68 8.53 -15.48 13.36
C LYS A 68 7.88 -15.37 14.73
N ALA A 69 7.24 -14.23 15.03
CA ALA A 69 6.55 -14.03 16.28
C ALA A 69 5.41 -15.04 16.46
N VAL A 70 4.51 -15.15 15.50
CA VAL A 70 3.33 -16.06 15.57
C VAL A 70 3.74 -17.51 15.73
N ASN A 71 4.86 -17.92 15.11
CA ASN A 71 5.37 -19.30 15.18
C ASN A 71 6.25 -19.56 16.40
N SER A 72 6.45 -18.57 17.28
CA SER A 72 7.18 -18.74 18.53
C SER A 72 6.23 -19.03 19.70
N TYR A 73 6.70 -19.76 20.73
CA TYR A 73 5.90 -19.97 21.94
C TYR A 73 5.63 -18.67 22.70
N GLN A 74 6.57 -17.69 22.63
CA GLN A 74 6.36 -16.36 23.21
C GLN A 74 5.26 -15.59 22.49
N GLY A 75 5.28 -15.60 21.16
CA GLY A 75 4.25 -14.92 20.37
C GLY A 75 2.87 -15.57 20.51
N GLY A 76 2.80 -16.90 20.57
CA GLY A 76 1.54 -17.60 20.88
C GLY A 76 1.00 -17.27 22.27
N ALA A 77 1.87 -17.23 23.28
CA ALA A 77 1.49 -16.79 24.62
C ALA A 77 1.03 -15.33 24.64
N ALA A 78 1.71 -14.43 23.90
CA ALA A 78 1.28 -13.04 23.74
C ALA A 78 -0.10 -12.93 23.05
N LYS A 79 -0.34 -13.72 22.00
CA LYS A 79 -1.64 -13.80 21.33
C LYS A 79 -2.76 -14.23 22.27
N LEU A 80 -2.51 -15.26 23.09
CA LEU A 80 -3.48 -15.71 24.11
C LEU A 80 -3.79 -14.62 25.13
N LEU A 81 -2.78 -13.89 25.63
CA LEU A 81 -3.01 -12.73 26.49
C LEU A 81 -3.88 -11.68 25.82
N VAL A 82 -3.65 -11.40 24.53
CA VAL A 82 -4.49 -10.46 23.76
C VAL A 82 -5.96 -10.98 23.68
N HIS A 83 -6.16 -12.26 23.45
CA HIS A 83 -7.53 -12.83 23.44
C HIS A 83 -8.22 -12.68 24.80
N MET A 84 -7.49 -12.74 25.91
CA MET A 84 -8.04 -12.48 27.25
C MET A 84 -8.52 -11.03 27.44
N CYS A 85 -8.07 -10.08 26.58
CA CYS A 85 -8.61 -8.72 26.60
C CYS A 85 -10.09 -8.63 26.19
N ALA A 86 -10.66 -9.66 25.57
CA ALA A 86 -12.10 -9.77 25.33
C ALA A 86 -12.90 -9.83 26.64
N ILE A 87 -12.28 -10.33 27.73
CA ILE A 87 -12.85 -10.41 29.06
C ILE A 87 -12.59 -9.07 29.77
N PRO A 88 -13.63 -8.26 30.07
CA PRO A 88 -13.45 -6.91 30.60
C PRO A 88 -12.64 -6.84 31.90
N SER A 89 -12.80 -7.82 32.81
CA SER A 89 -12.07 -7.89 34.09
C SER A 89 -10.58 -8.20 33.92
N ARG A 90 -10.18 -8.82 32.82
CA ARG A 90 -8.78 -9.22 32.53
C ARG A 90 -8.03 -8.14 31.72
N ARG A 91 -8.74 -7.33 30.97
CA ARG A 91 -8.16 -6.34 30.05
C ARG A 91 -7.13 -5.41 30.72
N PRO A 92 -7.43 -4.74 31.86
CA PRO A 92 -6.44 -3.87 32.49
C PRO A 92 -5.17 -4.62 32.91
N MET A 93 -5.31 -5.88 33.37
CA MET A 93 -4.17 -6.70 33.78
C MET A 93 -3.25 -7.08 32.64
N VAL A 94 -3.82 -7.34 31.44
CA VAL A 94 -3.04 -7.65 30.23
C VAL A 94 -2.35 -6.40 29.69
N TYR A 95 -3.07 -5.27 29.63
CA TYR A 95 -2.47 -4.00 29.19
C TYR A 95 -1.32 -3.57 30.10
N SER A 96 -1.53 -3.56 31.42
CA SER A 96 -0.44 -3.23 32.38
C SER A 96 0.74 -4.18 32.23
N PHE A 97 0.50 -5.47 32.05
CA PHE A 97 1.59 -6.44 31.85
C PHE A 97 2.46 -6.08 30.63
N PHE A 98 1.86 -5.77 29.49
CA PHE A 98 2.63 -5.40 28.30
C PHE A 98 3.36 -4.05 28.47
N ILE A 99 2.75 -3.07 29.13
CA ILE A 99 3.37 -1.77 29.41
C ILE A 99 4.57 -1.95 30.33
N ASP A 100 4.39 -2.65 31.44
CA ASP A 100 5.40 -2.80 32.50
C ASP A 100 6.60 -3.67 32.05
N ASN A 101 6.36 -4.61 31.13
CA ASN A 101 7.37 -5.54 30.66
C ASN A 101 7.89 -5.25 29.25
N ASN A 102 7.48 -4.14 28.63
CA ASN A 102 7.82 -3.82 27.25
C ASN A 102 9.32 -3.94 26.95
N ILE A 103 10.18 -3.46 27.84
CA ILE A 103 11.64 -3.49 27.66
C ILE A 103 12.24 -4.91 27.65
N PHE A 104 11.53 -5.88 28.19
CA PHE A 104 11.95 -7.29 28.24
C PHE A 104 11.41 -8.10 27.04
N LEU A 105 10.47 -7.52 26.25
CA LEU A 105 9.91 -8.21 25.12
C LEU A 105 10.83 -8.12 23.92
N HIS A 106 11.06 -9.24 23.25
CA HIS A 106 11.68 -9.23 21.94
C HIS A 106 10.82 -8.44 20.94
N GLU A 107 11.42 -7.69 20.02
CA GLU A 107 10.71 -6.83 19.08
C GLU A 107 9.65 -7.57 18.24
N CYS A 108 9.96 -8.79 17.78
CA CYS A 108 8.97 -9.61 17.08
C CYS A 108 7.74 -9.90 17.96
N VAL A 109 7.94 -10.15 19.26
CA VAL A 109 6.84 -10.44 20.20
C VAL A 109 5.99 -9.20 20.45
N ARG A 110 6.58 -7.99 20.45
CA ARG A 110 5.83 -6.72 20.56
C ARG A 110 4.87 -6.49 19.38
N LEU A 111 5.18 -7.03 18.20
CA LEU A 111 4.27 -6.94 17.04
C LEU A 111 2.94 -7.68 17.28
N ILE A 112 2.92 -8.72 18.12
CA ILE A 112 1.70 -9.48 18.40
C ILE A 112 0.60 -8.61 19.05
N PRO A 113 0.82 -7.96 20.20
CA PRO A 113 -0.20 -7.08 20.75
C PRO A 113 -0.51 -5.89 19.82
N LEU A 114 0.47 -5.32 19.12
CA LEU A 114 0.20 -4.26 18.13
C LEU A 114 -0.74 -4.74 17.03
N HIS A 115 -0.53 -5.95 16.51
CA HIS A 115 -1.32 -6.49 15.39
C HIS A 115 -2.73 -6.92 15.81
N TYR A 116 -2.87 -7.57 16.96
CA TYR A 116 -4.14 -8.20 17.36
C TYR A 116 -5.03 -7.35 18.26
N LEU A 117 -4.49 -6.36 18.97
CA LEU A 117 -5.31 -5.52 19.87
C LEU A 117 -6.34 -4.64 19.15
N ASN A 118 -6.09 -4.26 17.90
CA ASN A 118 -7.07 -3.56 17.07
C ASN A 118 -8.34 -4.39 16.79
N VAL A 119 -8.21 -5.71 16.85
CA VAL A 119 -9.31 -6.66 16.60
C VAL A 119 -10.09 -6.97 17.88
N ALA A 120 -9.51 -6.70 19.04
CA ALA A 120 -10.19 -6.87 20.32
C ALA A 120 -11.32 -5.83 20.47
N ALA A 121 -12.53 -6.23 20.18
CA ALA A 121 -13.73 -5.45 19.87
C ALA A 121 -14.25 -4.51 20.98
N ASN A 122 -13.51 -4.27 22.04
CA ASN A 122 -13.86 -3.33 23.11
C ASN A 122 -12.71 -2.35 23.32
N PHE A 123 -12.63 -1.40 22.42
CA PHE A 123 -11.65 -0.32 22.44
C PHE A 123 -11.82 0.53 23.69
N ASP A 124 -10.85 0.46 24.58
CA ASP A 124 -10.72 1.33 25.74
C ASP A 124 -9.54 2.28 25.50
N GLU A 125 -9.85 3.51 25.05
CA GLU A 125 -8.83 4.49 24.68
C GLU A 125 -7.86 4.79 25.84
N ALA A 126 -8.37 4.81 27.07
CA ALA A 126 -7.57 5.12 28.25
C ALA A 126 -6.47 4.08 28.52
N LEU A 127 -6.69 2.83 28.11
CA LEU A 127 -5.74 1.75 28.24
C LEU A 127 -4.94 1.51 26.94
N TYR A 128 -5.61 1.65 25.80
CA TYR A 128 -5.02 1.32 24.50
C TYR A 128 -3.89 2.25 24.09
N PHE A 129 -4.07 3.57 24.18
CA PHE A 129 -3.04 4.51 23.74
C PHE A 129 -1.75 4.47 24.57
N PRO A 130 -1.79 4.39 25.91
CA PRO A 130 -0.58 4.16 26.69
C PRO A 130 0.15 2.87 26.31
N LEU A 131 -0.60 1.79 26.06
CA LEU A 131 -0.02 0.52 25.58
C LEU A 131 0.64 0.69 24.22
N MET A 132 -0.05 1.30 23.24
CA MET A 132 0.50 1.54 21.91
C MET A 132 1.78 2.37 21.97
N LYS A 133 1.78 3.47 22.73
CA LYS A 133 2.98 4.29 22.92
C LYS A 133 4.14 3.49 23.53
N SER A 134 3.86 2.68 24.54
CA SER A 134 4.85 1.81 25.16
C SER A 134 5.41 0.79 24.15
N LEU A 135 4.56 0.07 23.43
CA LEU A 135 4.97 -0.95 22.46
C LEU A 135 5.80 -0.38 21.30
N LEU A 136 5.41 0.81 20.78
CA LEU A 136 6.16 1.50 19.73
C LEU A 136 7.52 2.03 20.19
N SER A 137 7.70 2.23 21.50
CA SER A 137 8.98 2.67 22.07
C SER A 137 10.07 1.61 21.79
N GLY A 138 11.09 1.98 21.00
CA GLY A 138 12.18 1.07 20.62
C GLY A 138 11.85 0.06 19.51
N MET A 139 10.67 0.13 18.87
CA MET A 139 10.37 -0.65 17.67
C MET A 139 11.02 -0.05 16.42
N GLY A 140 11.44 -0.93 15.50
CA GLY A 140 11.92 -0.56 14.18
C GLY A 140 10.79 -0.08 13.23
N PRO A 141 11.16 0.26 11.98
CA PRO A 141 10.23 0.74 10.97
C PRO A 141 9.16 -0.29 10.58
N GLU A 142 9.40 -1.57 10.82
CA GLU A 142 8.49 -2.68 10.48
C GLU A 142 7.13 -2.55 11.19
N ALA A 143 7.10 -1.94 12.38
CA ALA A 143 5.84 -1.69 13.10
C ALA A 143 4.90 -0.75 12.33
N LEU A 144 5.44 0.17 11.51
CA LEU A 144 4.63 1.01 10.63
C LEU A 144 3.84 0.17 9.63
N CYS A 145 4.46 -0.82 8.99
CA CYS A 145 3.77 -1.71 8.06
C CYS A 145 2.68 -2.55 8.72
N VAL A 146 2.95 -3.04 9.94
CA VAL A 146 1.99 -3.90 10.68
C VAL A 146 0.76 -3.10 11.11
N GLN A 147 0.91 -1.79 11.42
CA GLN A 147 -0.13 -0.95 12.00
C GLN A 147 -0.31 0.39 11.30
N VAL A 148 -0.09 0.44 9.97
CA VAL A 148 -0.12 1.69 9.19
C VAL A 148 -1.39 2.51 9.45
N ASN A 149 -2.56 1.91 9.40
CA ASN A 149 -3.83 2.62 9.58
C ASN A 149 -3.99 3.23 10.98
N THR A 150 -3.58 2.48 12.02
CA THR A 150 -3.68 2.96 13.40
C THR A 150 -2.64 4.04 13.68
N ILE A 151 -1.40 3.86 13.21
CA ILE A 151 -0.34 4.86 13.35
C ILE A 151 -0.71 6.14 12.60
N GLN A 152 -1.24 6.01 11.37
CA GLN A 152 -1.74 7.13 10.57
C GLN A 152 -2.85 7.88 11.30
N TRP A 153 -3.86 7.17 11.81
CA TRP A 153 -4.95 7.80 12.56
C TRP A 153 -4.44 8.49 13.82
N CYS A 154 -3.55 7.85 14.60
CA CYS A 154 -2.94 8.46 15.77
C CYS A 154 -2.11 9.69 15.40
N PHE A 155 -1.36 9.65 14.30
CA PHE A 155 -0.58 10.79 13.84
C PHE A 155 -1.47 12.01 13.54
N TYR A 156 -2.68 11.78 13.02
CA TYR A 156 -3.62 12.87 12.72
C TYR A 156 -4.34 13.42 13.93
N TYR A 157 -4.73 12.59 14.88
CA TYR A 157 -5.69 12.95 15.94
C TYR A 157 -5.13 12.80 17.36
N LYS A 158 -4.07 12.04 17.55
CA LYS A 158 -3.42 11.71 18.83
C LYS A 158 -1.91 11.71 18.68
N ASN A 159 -1.36 12.78 18.10
CA ASN A 159 0.05 12.82 17.69
C ASN A 159 1.04 12.54 18.83
N ASP A 160 0.71 12.93 20.06
CA ASP A 160 1.50 12.66 21.29
C ASP A 160 1.73 11.17 21.57
N ILE A 161 0.94 10.30 20.96
CA ILE A 161 1.09 8.82 21.10
C ILE A 161 2.19 8.29 20.17
N VAL A 162 2.32 8.85 18.97
CA VAL A 162 3.17 8.27 17.91
C VAL A 162 4.28 9.19 17.39
N CYS A 163 4.31 10.50 17.77
CA CYS A 163 5.29 11.44 17.24
C CYS A 163 6.74 10.97 17.44
N ASP A 164 7.10 10.55 18.66
CA ASP A 164 8.46 10.09 18.97
C ASP A 164 8.87 8.85 18.12
N TYR A 165 7.89 7.98 17.82
CA TYR A 165 8.09 6.84 16.95
C TYR A 165 8.29 7.28 15.50
N VAL A 166 7.40 8.12 14.97
CA VAL A 166 7.46 8.64 13.59
C VAL A 166 8.76 9.42 13.38
N ASP A 167 9.15 10.30 14.32
CA ASP A 167 10.39 11.07 14.25
C ASP A 167 11.63 10.17 14.14
N ARG A 168 11.63 9.06 14.86
CA ARG A 168 12.74 8.10 14.82
C ARG A 168 12.82 7.36 13.51
N ILE A 169 11.69 6.85 12.98
CA ILE A 169 11.67 6.07 11.75
C ILE A 169 11.78 6.92 10.49
N GLU A 170 11.43 8.21 10.55
CA GLU A 170 11.52 9.14 9.40
C GLU A 170 12.96 9.27 8.85
N SER A 171 13.97 8.92 9.65
CA SER A 171 15.36 8.88 9.19
C SER A 171 15.71 7.64 8.34
N ASP A 172 14.85 6.61 8.34
CA ASP A 172 15.07 5.38 7.57
C ASP A 172 14.44 5.52 6.17
N PRO A 173 15.23 5.48 5.08
CA PRO A 173 14.72 5.61 3.71
C PRO A 173 13.61 4.60 3.36
N LEU A 174 13.63 3.42 3.96
CA LEU A 174 12.61 2.38 3.71
C LEU A 174 11.21 2.77 4.16
N THR A 175 11.07 3.77 5.04
CA THR A 175 9.77 4.26 5.51
C THR A 175 9.17 5.35 4.62
N HIS A 176 9.97 6.00 3.79
CA HIS A 176 9.57 7.22 3.10
C HIS A 176 8.36 7.02 2.19
N GLU A 177 8.24 5.90 1.50
CA GLU A 177 7.09 5.61 0.63
C GLU A 177 5.78 5.57 1.41
N LEU A 178 5.75 4.97 2.60
CA LEU A 178 4.56 4.93 3.45
C LEU A 178 4.30 6.29 4.11
N LEU A 179 5.35 6.96 4.58
CA LEU A 179 5.23 8.26 5.22
C LEU A 179 4.71 9.34 4.25
N VAL A 180 5.13 9.30 2.98
CA VAL A 180 4.59 10.20 1.94
C VAL A 180 3.07 10.06 1.83
N GLN A 181 2.54 8.84 1.81
CA GLN A 181 1.10 8.62 1.76
C GLN A 181 0.41 9.12 3.04
N ILE A 182 0.97 8.80 4.21
CA ILE A 182 0.43 9.28 5.50
C ILE A 182 0.39 10.81 5.51
N TYR A 183 1.48 11.48 5.13
CA TYR A 183 1.52 12.94 5.14
C TYR A 183 0.60 13.54 4.09
N PHE A 184 0.56 13.01 2.87
CA PHE A 184 -0.35 13.49 1.82
C PHE A 184 -1.82 13.44 2.29
N TYR A 185 -2.28 12.29 2.80
CA TYR A 185 -3.66 12.15 3.27
C TYR A 185 -3.94 12.95 4.56
N GLY A 186 -2.92 13.34 5.31
CA GLY A 186 -3.07 14.17 6.51
C GLY A 186 -3.19 15.67 6.23
N ILE A 187 -2.88 16.15 5.01
CA ILE A 187 -2.93 17.59 4.68
C ILE A 187 -4.36 18.15 4.72
N LYS A 188 -5.37 17.34 4.43
CA LYS A 188 -6.76 17.77 4.38
C LYS A 188 -7.59 17.16 5.50
N GLY A 189 -8.42 17.99 6.13
CA GLY A 189 -9.43 17.51 7.08
C GLY A 189 -8.91 17.01 8.43
N THR A 190 -7.61 17.16 8.73
CA THR A 190 -7.04 16.66 9.99
C THR A 190 -6.44 17.77 10.85
N PRO A 191 -6.37 17.61 12.19
CA PRO A 191 -5.66 18.52 13.07
C PRO A 191 -4.16 18.63 12.77
N ALA A 192 -3.55 17.58 12.21
CA ALA A 192 -2.13 17.51 11.87
C ALA A 192 -1.78 18.12 10.49
N SER A 193 -2.72 18.78 9.80
CA SER A 193 -2.56 19.28 8.42
C SER A 193 -1.23 20.02 8.18
N LYS A 194 -0.91 21.01 9.01
CA LYS A 194 0.33 21.80 8.86
C LYS A 194 1.60 20.98 9.09
N GLU A 195 1.55 20.04 10.01
CA GLU A 195 2.68 19.15 10.29
C GLU A 195 2.88 18.17 9.12
N CYS A 196 1.79 17.62 8.57
CA CYS A 196 1.82 16.78 7.40
C CYS A 196 2.41 17.51 6.19
N GLU A 197 1.98 18.74 5.92
CA GLU A 197 2.51 19.56 4.82
C GLU A 197 4.02 19.79 4.97
N LYS A 198 4.47 20.24 6.15
CA LYS A 198 5.89 20.46 6.44
C LYS A 198 6.74 19.18 6.27
N ARG A 199 6.25 18.03 6.77
CA ARG A 199 6.97 16.76 6.67
C ARG A 199 6.99 16.22 5.24
N LEU A 200 5.90 16.37 4.51
CA LEU A 200 5.85 16.03 3.09
C LEU A 200 6.87 16.82 2.30
N GLU A 201 6.92 18.16 2.47
CA GLU A 201 7.93 19.01 1.82
C GLU A 201 9.37 18.56 2.15
N LYS A 202 9.63 18.22 3.41
CA LYS A 202 10.95 17.73 3.85
C LYS A 202 11.34 16.43 3.12
N ILE A 203 10.44 15.44 3.03
CA ILE A 203 10.72 14.18 2.35
C ILE A 203 10.88 14.40 0.84
N LEU A 204 10.05 15.23 0.22
CA LEU A 204 10.14 15.54 -1.20
C LEU A 204 11.43 16.28 -1.57
N SER A 205 12.03 17.04 -0.64
CA SER A 205 13.33 17.69 -0.84
C SER A 205 14.48 16.70 -1.06
N LEU A 206 14.28 15.41 -0.78
CA LEU A 206 15.25 14.35 -1.09
C LEU A 206 15.33 14.02 -2.59
N ASP A 207 14.36 14.50 -3.39
CA ASP A 207 14.26 14.33 -4.84
C ASP A 207 14.43 12.86 -5.31
N ASN A 208 13.83 11.95 -4.57
CA ASN A 208 13.86 10.51 -4.84
C ASN A 208 12.69 10.10 -5.73
N ASP A 209 12.96 9.38 -6.80
CA ASP A 209 11.95 8.97 -7.80
C ASP A 209 10.90 7.97 -7.25
N GLU A 210 11.26 7.11 -6.29
CA GLU A 210 10.31 6.20 -5.61
C GLU A 210 9.33 6.98 -4.75
N ILE A 211 9.81 7.97 -4.02
CA ILE A 211 8.99 8.84 -3.17
C ILE A 211 8.00 9.65 -4.02
N ILE A 212 8.48 10.22 -5.12
CA ILE A 212 7.65 11.00 -6.04
C ILE A 212 6.62 10.11 -6.73
N ALA A 213 7.01 8.90 -7.15
CA ALA A 213 6.07 7.92 -7.71
C ALA A 213 4.94 7.57 -6.74
N LYS A 214 5.26 7.38 -5.45
CA LYS A 214 4.25 7.14 -4.41
C LYS A 214 3.35 8.33 -4.14
N LEU A 215 3.86 9.55 -4.26
CA LEU A 215 3.04 10.76 -4.16
C LEU A 215 2.06 10.87 -5.35
N ILE A 216 2.52 10.55 -6.56
CA ILE A 216 1.67 10.53 -7.77
C ILE A 216 0.56 9.48 -7.62
N GLU A 217 0.89 8.26 -7.18
CA GLU A 217 -0.09 7.23 -6.85
C GLU A 217 -1.15 7.76 -5.88
N ALA A 218 -0.74 8.31 -4.74
CA ALA A 218 -1.65 8.86 -3.73
C ALA A 218 -2.52 10.00 -4.30
N ALA A 219 -1.93 10.91 -5.09
CA ALA A 219 -2.64 12.01 -5.71
C ALA A 219 -3.69 11.54 -6.73
N MET A 220 -3.38 10.53 -7.55
CA MET A 220 -4.34 9.97 -8.49
C MET A 220 -5.50 9.25 -7.80
N MET A 221 -5.20 8.44 -6.79
CA MET A 221 -6.22 7.72 -6.01
C MET A 221 -7.13 8.68 -5.24
N ALA A 222 -6.60 9.80 -4.75
CA ALA A 222 -7.37 10.78 -3.98
C ALA A 222 -8.15 11.78 -4.86
N TYR A 223 -7.94 11.81 -6.17
CA TYR A 223 -8.52 12.83 -7.07
C TYR A 223 -10.05 12.83 -7.08
N GLU A 224 -10.71 11.70 -6.90
CA GLU A 224 -12.19 11.62 -6.84
C GLU A 224 -12.74 12.31 -5.60
N HIS A 225 -11.97 12.39 -4.51
CA HIS A 225 -12.40 13.07 -3.29
C HIS A 225 -12.29 14.57 -3.43
N ALA A 226 -13.43 15.26 -3.28
CA ALA A 226 -13.54 16.71 -3.56
C ALA A 226 -12.50 17.55 -2.77
N GLU A 227 -12.23 17.17 -1.53
CA GLU A 227 -11.25 17.85 -0.65
C GLU A 227 -9.79 17.73 -1.13
N TYR A 228 -9.44 16.68 -1.88
CA TYR A 228 -8.08 16.45 -2.37
C TYR A 228 -7.89 16.87 -3.82
N ARG A 229 -8.96 17.07 -4.59
CA ARG A 229 -8.92 17.28 -6.06
C ARG A 229 -7.93 18.37 -6.48
N ASP A 230 -7.97 19.54 -5.84
CA ASP A 230 -7.09 20.66 -6.20
C ASP A 230 -5.63 20.38 -5.79
N LEU A 231 -5.40 19.72 -4.66
CA LEU A 231 -4.07 19.31 -4.22
C LEU A 231 -3.51 18.27 -5.19
N SER A 232 -4.30 17.26 -5.54
CA SER A 232 -3.93 16.23 -6.51
C SER A 232 -3.56 16.83 -7.86
N LYS A 233 -4.39 17.74 -8.41
CA LYS A 233 -4.07 18.46 -9.65
C LYS A 233 -2.74 19.18 -9.59
N LYS A 234 -2.52 19.98 -8.55
CA LYS A 234 -1.28 20.73 -8.37
C LYS A 234 -0.04 19.81 -8.35
N ILE A 235 -0.12 18.68 -7.66
CA ILE A 235 0.98 17.70 -7.59
C ILE A 235 1.21 17.06 -8.96
N LEU A 236 0.15 16.58 -9.60
CA LEU A 236 0.26 15.90 -10.89
C LEU A 236 0.74 16.84 -11.99
N GLU A 237 0.30 18.09 -12.02
CA GLU A 237 0.80 19.11 -12.96
C GLU A 237 2.28 19.47 -12.71
N HIS A 238 2.70 19.49 -11.42
CA HIS A 238 4.08 19.79 -11.06
C HIS A 238 5.07 18.74 -11.59
N TYR A 239 4.71 17.46 -11.53
CA TYR A 239 5.56 16.36 -11.96
C TYR A 239 5.29 15.87 -13.40
N ALA A 240 4.39 16.51 -14.15
CA ALA A 240 3.99 16.11 -15.51
C ALA A 240 5.16 16.05 -16.51
N SER A 241 6.19 16.89 -16.32
CA SER A 241 7.38 16.91 -17.15
C SER A 241 8.54 16.06 -16.66
N ASP A 242 8.36 15.38 -15.52
CA ASP A 242 9.36 14.48 -14.97
C ASP A 242 9.44 13.19 -15.81
N ASN A 243 10.61 12.92 -16.38
CA ASN A 243 10.81 11.79 -17.29
C ASN A 243 11.54 10.61 -16.65
N ARG A 244 11.70 10.59 -15.32
CA ARG A 244 12.25 9.44 -14.59
C ARG A 244 11.31 8.26 -14.72
N GLU A 245 11.87 7.09 -14.95
CA GLU A 245 11.10 5.88 -15.27
C GLU A 245 10.03 5.56 -14.22
N LYS A 246 10.34 5.59 -12.92
CA LYS A 246 9.40 5.30 -11.85
C LYS A 246 8.25 6.32 -11.78
N VAL A 247 8.56 7.59 -12.03
CA VAL A 247 7.56 8.67 -12.07
C VAL A 247 6.60 8.47 -13.23
N VAL A 248 7.11 8.23 -14.44
CA VAL A 248 6.30 7.93 -15.62
C VAL A 248 5.44 6.69 -15.40
N ASN A 249 6.02 5.61 -14.88
CA ASN A 249 5.29 4.38 -14.57
C ASN A 249 4.15 4.61 -13.58
N ALA A 250 4.33 5.48 -12.58
CA ALA A 250 3.28 5.82 -11.63
C ALA A 250 2.08 6.50 -12.31
N TYR A 251 2.32 7.43 -13.25
CA TYR A 251 1.24 8.04 -14.05
C TYR A 251 0.43 6.98 -14.80
N CYS A 252 1.11 6.05 -15.45
CA CYS A 252 0.45 5.05 -16.27
C CYS A 252 -0.31 4.01 -15.47
N MET A 253 0.29 3.53 -14.38
CA MET A 253 -0.33 2.51 -13.53
C MET A 253 -1.59 3.01 -12.84
N HIS A 254 -1.61 4.28 -12.44
CA HIS A 254 -2.66 4.81 -11.58
C HIS A 254 -3.67 5.71 -12.28
N CYS A 255 -3.48 6.04 -13.58
CA CYS A 255 -4.42 6.88 -14.34
C CYS A 255 -5.86 6.32 -14.34
N ALA A 256 -6.02 4.99 -14.30
CA ALA A 256 -7.34 4.36 -14.26
C ALA A 256 -8.15 4.67 -12.98
N SER A 257 -7.52 5.24 -11.95
CA SER A 257 -8.18 5.76 -10.74
C SER A 257 -8.83 7.13 -10.99
N LEU A 258 -8.48 7.81 -12.07
CA LEU A 258 -9.10 9.08 -12.44
C LEU A 258 -10.51 8.86 -13.00
N PRO A 259 -11.48 9.76 -12.73
CA PRO A 259 -12.79 9.72 -13.38
C PRO A 259 -12.69 10.07 -14.85
N THR A 260 -13.64 9.61 -15.68
CA THR A 260 -13.64 9.83 -17.12
C THR A 260 -13.70 11.31 -17.50
N GLU A 261 -14.32 12.15 -16.67
CA GLU A 261 -14.39 13.61 -16.86
C GLU A 261 -13.03 14.29 -16.74
N ALA A 262 -12.06 13.65 -16.08
CA ALA A 262 -10.69 14.14 -15.95
C ALA A 262 -9.83 13.80 -17.19
N PHE A 263 -10.32 12.99 -18.13
CA PHE A 263 -9.51 12.49 -19.24
C PHE A 263 -8.90 13.59 -20.10
N ASN A 264 -9.67 14.63 -20.43
CA ASN A 264 -9.15 15.77 -21.22
C ASN A 264 -7.99 16.48 -20.51
N TRP A 265 -8.09 16.68 -19.20
CA TRP A 265 -7.01 17.24 -18.41
C TRP A 265 -5.83 16.26 -18.31
N TYR A 266 -6.08 14.96 -18.09
CA TYR A 266 -5.03 13.94 -18.06
C TYR A 266 -4.21 13.93 -19.35
N CYS A 267 -4.86 14.00 -20.52
CA CYS A 267 -4.14 14.08 -21.81
C CYS A 267 -3.16 15.25 -21.90
N SER A 268 -3.38 16.33 -21.16
CA SER A 268 -2.48 17.50 -21.15
C SER A 268 -1.25 17.34 -20.23
N ILE A 269 -1.30 16.38 -19.29
CA ILE A 269 -0.24 16.15 -18.31
C ILE A 269 0.41 14.77 -18.43
N ALA A 270 -0.20 13.85 -19.18
CA ALA A 270 0.32 12.49 -19.35
C ALA A 270 1.73 12.52 -19.98
N PRO A 271 2.69 11.75 -19.42
CA PRO A 271 4.02 11.67 -20.02
C PRO A 271 3.96 11.05 -21.43
N VAL A 272 4.82 11.51 -22.31
CA VAL A 272 4.92 10.98 -23.68
C VAL A 272 5.95 9.85 -23.71
N TYR A 273 5.55 8.71 -24.21
CA TYR A 273 6.37 7.49 -24.20
C TYR A 273 7.46 7.41 -25.27
N ALA A 274 7.43 8.24 -26.29
CA ALA A 274 8.29 8.19 -27.47
C ALA A 274 9.70 7.61 -27.22
N GLY A 275 9.93 6.38 -27.67
CA GLY A 275 11.23 5.71 -27.62
C GLY A 275 11.65 5.12 -26.28
N LYS A 276 10.76 5.02 -25.29
CA LYS A 276 11.08 4.43 -23.99
C LYS A 276 10.33 3.10 -23.79
N LYS A 277 11.01 2.10 -23.18
CA LYS A 277 10.42 0.80 -22.83
C LYS A 277 9.64 0.93 -21.52
N TYR A 278 8.31 1.00 -21.58
CA TYR A 278 7.48 0.96 -20.39
C TYR A 278 6.57 -0.27 -20.42
N GLN A 279 6.71 -1.13 -19.43
CA GLN A 279 5.93 -2.37 -19.31
C GLN A 279 4.46 -2.16 -18.89
N GLN A 280 4.03 -0.91 -18.75
CA GLN A 280 2.78 -0.59 -18.04
C GLN A 280 1.71 0.12 -18.89
N THR A 281 1.92 0.19 -20.20
CA THR A 281 1.00 0.83 -21.15
C THR A 281 -0.41 0.25 -21.13
N HIS A 282 -0.58 -1.02 -20.79
CA HIS A 282 -1.89 -1.67 -20.70
C HIS A 282 -2.83 -1.03 -19.66
N PHE A 283 -2.31 -0.47 -18.56
CA PHE A 283 -3.15 0.24 -17.58
C PHE A 283 -3.70 1.53 -18.17
N GLU A 284 -2.88 2.27 -18.89
CA GLU A 284 -3.28 3.51 -19.54
C GLU A 284 -4.28 3.25 -20.68
N LEU A 285 -4.06 2.22 -21.50
CA LEU A 285 -5.03 1.77 -22.50
C LEU A 285 -6.36 1.35 -21.86
N GLY A 286 -6.32 0.73 -20.68
CA GLY A 286 -7.51 0.42 -19.88
C GLY A 286 -8.29 1.69 -19.48
N TYR A 287 -7.60 2.80 -19.15
CA TYR A 287 -8.24 4.08 -18.89
C TYR A 287 -8.81 4.70 -20.16
N VAL A 288 -8.07 4.67 -21.26
CA VAL A 288 -8.57 5.14 -22.57
C VAL A 288 -9.85 4.41 -22.95
N LYS A 289 -9.92 3.07 -22.81
CA LYS A 289 -11.14 2.29 -23.07
C LYS A 289 -12.36 2.80 -22.31
N LYS A 290 -12.21 3.12 -21.01
CA LYS A 290 -13.30 3.69 -20.21
C LYS A 290 -13.81 5.02 -20.77
N CYS A 291 -12.94 5.79 -21.46
CA CYS A 291 -13.24 7.14 -21.97
C CYS A 291 -13.79 7.15 -23.41
N ILE A 292 -13.72 6.03 -24.15
CA ILE A 292 -14.19 5.96 -25.55
C ILE A 292 -15.66 6.37 -25.71
N SER A 293 -16.50 5.97 -24.75
CA SER A 293 -17.95 6.27 -24.82
C SER A 293 -18.27 7.76 -24.76
N THR A 294 -17.43 8.55 -24.10
CA THR A 294 -17.61 9.98 -23.86
C THR A 294 -16.78 10.87 -24.77
N SER A 295 -15.59 10.43 -25.18
CA SER A 295 -14.61 11.25 -25.87
C SER A 295 -13.78 10.47 -26.92
N PRO A 296 -14.41 9.81 -27.91
CA PRO A 296 -13.69 8.93 -28.84
C PRO A 296 -12.60 9.66 -29.65
N VAL A 297 -12.86 10.89 -30.12
CA VAL A 297 -11.87 11.70 -30.83
C VAL A 297 -10.65 12.01 -29.99
N LEU A 298 -10.85 12.34 -28.71
CA LEU A 298 -9.75 12.61 -27.79
C LEU A 298 -8.94 11.35 -27.48
N CYS A 299 -9.62 10.20 -27.35
CA CYS A 299 -8.96 8.90 -27.14
C CYS A 299 -8.00 8.56 -28.29
N TYR A 300 -8.42 8.72 -29.54
CA TYR A 300 -7.55 8.42 -30.68
C TYR A 300 -6.35 9.39 -30.74
N ARG A 301 -6.58 10.70 -30.53
CA ARG A 301 -5.51 11.71 -30.49
C ARG A 301 -4.50 11.41 -29.40
N PHE A 302 -4.98 10.98 -28.25
CA PHE A 302 -4.11 10.54 -27.15
C PHE A 302 -3.24 9.36 -27.56
N ILE A 303 -3.82 8.28 -28.12
CA ILE A 303 -3.07 7.11 -28.59
C ILE A 303 -2.02 7.51 -29.64
N SER A 304 -2.40 8.34 -30.60
CA SER A 304 -1.48 8.85 -31.63
C SER A 304 -0.31 9.64 -31.04
N SER A 305 -0.57 10.47 -30.01
CA SER A 305 0.46 11.26 -29.35
C SER A 305 1.43 10.44 -28.52
N GLN A 306 0.99 9.31 -27.95
CA GLN A 306 1.78 8.47 -27.07
C GLN A 306 2.84 7.63 -27.79
N ARG A 307 2.68 7.38 -29.10
CA ARG A 307 3.65 6.68 -29.93
C ARG A 307 4.08 5.32 -29.35
N TYR A 308 3.10 4.53 -28.86
CA TYR A 308 3.32 3.23 -28.20
C TYR A 308 4.14 2.23 -29.03
N PHE A 309 4.28 2.44 -30.33
CA PHE A 309 4.99 1.56 -31.28
C PHE A 309 6.45 1.91 -31.53
N ASP A 310 6.93 2.99 -30.98
CA ASP A 310 8.35 3.36 -31.10
C ASP A 310 9.24 2.54 -30.13
N THR A 311 8.69 1.50 -29.49
CA THR A 311 9.41 0.65 -28.53
C THR A 311 9.83 -0.66 -29.20
N GLU A 312 11.06 -1.15 -28.92
CA GLU A 312 11.60 -2.41 -29.46
C GLU A 312 10.85 -3.69 -28.96
N ASP A 313 10.06 -3.61 -27.87
CA ASP A 313 9.26 -4.69 -27.28
C ASP A 313 7.77 -4.56 -27.59
N ALA A 314 7.40 -4.11 -28.76
CA ALA A 314 6.03 -3.82 -29.18
C ALA A 314 5.05 -5.02 -29.14
N SER A 315 5.51 -6.25 -28.91
CA SER A 315 4.73 -7.47 -29.12
C SER A 315 3.52 -7.70 -28.20
N LEU A 316 3.48 -7.06 -27.04
CA LEU A 316 2.35 -7.19 -26.09
C LEU A 316 1.37 -6.01 -26.17
N VAL A 317 1.87 -4.85 -26.60
CA VAL A 317 1.07 -3.61 -26.67
C VAL A 317 0.28 -3.57 -27.97
N ASP A 318 0.78 -4.17 -29.04
CA ASP A 318 0.23 -4.09 -30.41
C ASP A 318 -1.23 -4.55 -30.51
N ASP A 319 -1.54 -5.74 -29.96
CA ASP A 319 -2.90 -6.30 -30.04
C ASP A 319 -3.90 -5.47 -29.22
N GLU A 320 -3.47 -4.94 -28.08
CA GLU A 320 -4.34 -4.15 -27.21
C GLU A 320 -4.64 -2.77 -27.79
N VAL A 321 -3.63 -2.10 -28.38
CA VAL A 321 -3.81 -0.81 -29.06
C VAL A 321 -4.74 -0.96 -30.26
N VAL A 322 -4.55 -2.01 -31.07
CA VAL A 322 -5.43 -2.31 -32.20
C VAL A 322 -6.88 -2.48 -31.74
N ASN A 323 -7.10 -3.24 -30.67
CA ASN A 323 -8.44 -3.43 -30.11
C ASN A 323 -9.07 -2.09 -29.67
N VAL A 324 -8.29 -1.24 -29.00
CA VAL A 324 -8.76 0.11 -28.57
C VAL A 324 -9.12 0.98 -29.79
N LEU A 325 -8.26 0.99 -30.81
CA LEU A 325 -8.53 1.76 -32.04
C LEU A 325 -9.78 1.26 -32.76
N LEU A 326 -10.00 -0.07 -32.83
CA LEU A 326 -11.23 -0.64 -33.41
C LEU A 326 -12.49 -0.22 -32.63
N GLU A 327 -12.43 -0.21 -31.31
CA GLU A 327 -13.53 0.27 -30.48
C GLU A 327 -13.81 1.78 -30.72
N ILE A 328 -12.75 2.58 -30.84
CA ILE A 328 -12.88 4.02 -31.19
C ILE A 328 -13.52 4.17 -32.57
N TYR A 329 -13.02 3.45 -33.59
CA TYR A 329 -13.57 3.49 -34.93
C TYR A 329 -15.07 3.12 -34.98
N LYS A 330 -15.46 2.02 -34.31
CA LYS A 330 -16.86 1.62 -34.19
C LYS A 330 -17.71 2.72 -33.53
N LYS A 331 -17.17 3.40 -32.53
CA LYS A 331 -17.90 4.48 -31.85
C LYS A 331 -18.05 5.71 -32.73
N LEU A 332 -17.01 6.09 -33.45
CA LEU A 332 -17.05 7.22 -34.42
C LEU A 332 -18.00 6.92 -35.58
N SER A 333 -18.05 5.70 -36.09
CA SER A 333 -18.98 5.31 -37.16
C SER A 333 -20.44 5.45 -36.75
N LEU A 334 -20.78 5.26 -35.48
CA LEU A 334 -22.14 5.48 -34.97
C LEU A 334 -22.53 6.97 -34.93
N HIS A 335 -21.53 7.86 -34.92
CA HIS A 335 -21.73 9.32 -34.92
C HIS A 335 -21.54 9.96 -36.30
N GLU A 336 -21.27 9.15 -37.35
CA GLU A 336 -21.03 9.62 -38.73
C GLU A 336 -19.88 10.65 -38.84
N ASP A 337 -18.89 10.61 -37.91
CA ASP A 337 -17.74 11.51 -37.94
C ASP A 337 -16.66 10.95 -38.90
N THR A 338 -16.88 11.26 -40.18
CA THR A 338 -16.06 10.74 -41.28
C THR A 338 -14.60 11.20 -41.21
N ASP A 339 -14.36 12.43 -40.76
CA ASP A 339 -13.00 12.97 -40.68
C ASP A 339 -12.19 12.24 -39.60
N ALA A 340 -12.75 12.10 -38.40
CA ALA A 340 -12.12 11.36 -37.31
C ALA A 340 -11.97 9.87 -37.64
N MET A 341 -12.91 9.25 -38.38
CA MET A 341 -12.78 7.87 -38.86
C MET A 341 -11.60 7.72 -39.82
N ASN A 342 -11.39 8.63 -40.73
CA ASN A 342 -10.25 8.60 -41.66
C ASN A 342 -8.93 8.74 -40.91
N GLU A 343 -8.85 9.66 -39.94
CA GLU A 343 -7.66 9.82 -39.11
C GLU A 343 -7.31 8.52 -38.30
N VAL A 344 -8.31 7.79 -37.81
CA VAL A 344 -8.11 6.47 -37.16
C VAL A 344 -7.63 5.43 -38.17
N LEU A 345 -8.15 5.42 -39.40
CA LEU A 345 -7.72 4.52 -40.46
C LEU A 345 -6.26 4.79 -40.89
N ASP A 346 -5.88 6.07 -41.02
CA ASP A 346 -4.51 6.47 -41.32
C ASP A 346 -3.53 5.94 -40.23
N LEU A 347 -3.95 6.00 -38.97
CA LEU A 347 -3.18 5.44 -37.87
C LEU A 347 -3.10 3.91 -37.94
N PHE A 348 -4.19 3.22 -38.33
CA PHE A 348 -4.15 1.77 -38.59
C PHE A 348 -3.18 1.41 -39.71
N ASP A 349 -3.18 2.16 -40.79
CA ASP A 349 -2.29 1.92 -41.93
C ASP A 349 -0.83 2.09 -41.51
N GLU A 350 -0.51 3.07 -40.69
CA GLU A 350 0.83 3.25 -40.13
C GLU A 350 1.26 2.01 -39.31
N TYR A 351 0.35 1.44 -38.51
CA TYR A 351 0.64 0.26 -37.70
C TYR A 351 0.78 -1.01 -38.55
N ILE A 352 -0.12 -1.23 -39.49
CA ILE A 352 -0.06 -2.37 -40.41
C ILE A 352 1.25 -2.38 -41.21
N TYR A 353 1.72 -1.21 -41.63
CA TYR A 353 2.98 -1.06 -42.35
C TYR A 353 4.18 -1.47 -41.50
N ARG A 354 4.14 -1.22 -40.22
CA ARG A 354 5.25 -1.54 -39.28
C ARG A 354 5.25 -3.01 -38.82
N ASP A 355 4.09 -3.69 -38.69
CA ASP A 355 4.03 -5.06 -38.24
C ASP A 355 2.85 -5.86 -38.87
N ASN A 356 3.21 -6.93 -39.62
CA ASN A 356 2.24 -7.85 -40.22
C ASN A 356 1.33 -8.59 -39.21
N ARG A 357 1.69 -8.63 -37.92
CA ARG A 357 0.86 -9.22 -36.84
C ARG A 357 -0.37 -8.37 -36.58
N VAL A 358 -0.25 -7.06 -36.64
CA VAL A 358 -1.36 -6.10 -36.51
C VAL A 358 -2.41 -6.34 -37.58
N MET A 359 -2.00 -6.60 -38.82
CA MET A 359 -2.91 -6.95 -39.91
C MET A 359 -3.68 -8.24 -39.64
N LYS A 360 -3.02 -9.28 -39.10
CA LYS A 360 -3.67 -10.56 -38.75
C LYS A 360 -4.68 -10.38 -37.63
N ALA A 361 -4.35 -9.61 -36.60
CA ALA A 361 -5.26 -9.29 -35.50
C ALA A 361 -6.48 -8.49 -35.99
N ALA A 362 -6.27 -7.44 -36.81
CA ALA A 362 -7.34 -6.66 -37.40
C ALA A 362 -8.30 -7.50 -38.28
N VAL A 363 -7.75 -8.39 -39.13
CA VAL A 363 -8.55 -9.31 -39.97
C VAL A 363 -9.34 -10.31 -39.13
N SER A 364 -8.75 -10.88 -38.05
CA SER A 364 -9.45 -11.81 -37.17
C SER A 364 -10.59 -11.20 -36.36
N LEU A 365 -10.63 -9.89 -36.21
CA LEU A 365 -11.67 -9.15 -35.51
C LEU A 365 -12.80 -8.63 -36.43
N LEU A 366 -12.56 -8.63 -37.75
CA LEU A 366 -13.54 -8.26 -38.78
C LEU A 366 -14.27 -9.48 -39.38
N THR A 367 -13.78 -10.69 -39.11
CA THR A 367 -14.40 -11.97 -39.47
C THR A 367 -15.10 -12.61 -38.28
#